data_d0029c06101419c9b999311a49c231af
#
_entry.id   d0029c06101419c9b999311a49c231af
#
_cell.length_a   1.000
_cell.length_b   1.000
_cell.length_c   1.000
_cell.angle_alpha   90.00
_cell.angle_beta   90.00
_cell.angle_gamma   90.00
#
_symmetry.space_group_name_H-M   'P 1'
#
loop_
_entity.id
_entity.type
_entity.pdbx_description
1 polymer ?
#
loop_
_entity_poly.entity_id
_entity_poly.type
_entity_poly.pdbx_seq_one_letter_code
_entity_poly.pdbx_strand_id
1 'polypeptide(L)'
;AADHSLRAPMAMSVKPPLEDIRVAVDRALAEDLGGGDVTAQLLPPGARARAAVICRERAVLCGGDWFSQVFARLDAGIKVRWALADTQEMAPGQTVCTVDGPARAVLSGERTALNFLQTLSGTATAARRYADAVAGLPVILLDTRKTLPGMRDMQKYAVRCGGCNNHRRGLYDDILIKENHIQVLGSVEADVAAA
;
A
#
# COMPACT_ATOMS: atom_id res chain seq x y z
N ALA A 1 38.94 -14.96 -10.84
CA ALA A 1 37.91 -14.96 -9.80
C ALA A 1 37.02 -13.75 -10.04
N ALA A 2 35.86 -13.95 -10.65
CA ALA A 2 34.89 -12.86 -10.86
C ALA A 2 34.25 -12.52 -9.51
N ASP A 3 34.41 -11.30 -9.10
CA ASP A 3 33.75 -10.74 -7.93
C ASP A 3 32.23 -10.65 -8.22
N HIS A 4 31.50 -11.64 -7.75
CA HIS A 4 30.04 -11.61 -7.71
C HIS A 4 29.58 -10.85 -6.48
N SER A 5 29.99 -9.58 -6.34
CA SER A 5 29.31 -8.67 -5.43
C SER A 5 27.87 -8.50 -5.96
N LEU A 6 26.93 -9.22 -5.35
CA LEU A 6 25.51 -8.97 -5.52
C LEU A 6 25.29 -7.46 -5.28
N ARG A 7 25.06 -6.69 -6.34
CA ARG A 7 24.70 -5.29 -6.23
C ARG A 7 23.55 -5.22 -5.23
N ALA A 8 23.75 -4.46 -4.16
CA ALA A 8 22.67 -4.15 -3.22
C ALA A 8 21.47 -3.67 -4.04
N PRO A 9 20.26 -4.19 -3.78
CA PRO A 9 19.08 -3.77 -4.52
C PRO A 9 18.98 -2.25 -4.45
N MET A 10 18.88 -1.60 -5.61
CA MET A 10 18.74 -0.14 -5.70
C MET A 10 17.69 0.31 -4.71
N ALA A 11 18.05 1.25 -3.84
CA ALA A 11 17.16 1.83 -2.85
C ALA A 11 16.08 2.64 -3.58
N MET A 12 15.05 1.97 -4.06
CA MET A 12 13.84 2.63 -4.55
C MET A 12 13.16 3.30 -3.36
N SER A 13 12.60 4.48 -3.58
CA SER A 13 11.80 5.19 -2.59
C SER A 13 10.79 4.22 -1.99
N VAL A 14 10.95 3.92 -0.70
CA VAL A 14 10.16 2.89 -0.01
C VAL A 14 8.68 3.26 0.05
N LYS A 15 8.35 4.53 -0.07
CA LYS A 15 7.00 5.07 0.05
C LYS A 15 6.68 5.95 -1.17
N PRO A 16 5.49 5.81 -1.78
CA PRO A 16 5.07 6.69 -2.87
C PRO A 16 5.05 8.16 -2.44
N PRO A 17 5.38 9.10 -3.34
CA PRO A 17 5.25 10.52 -3.08
C PRO A 17 3.82 10.88 -2.64
N LEU A 18 3.69 11.90 -1.79
CA LEU A 18 2.39 12.33 -1.27
C LEU A 18 1.42 12.70 -2.40
N GLU A 19 1.92 13.23 -3.49
CA GLU A 19 1.09 13.58 -4.65
C GLU A 19 0.47 12.35 -5.31
N ASP A 20 1.22 11.26 -5.48
CA ASP A 20 0.70 10.00 -6.03
C ASP A 20 -0.37 9.38 -5.10
N ILE A 21 -0.16 9.52 -3.77
CA ILE A 21 -1.16 9.13 -2.78
C ILE A 21 -2.45 9.94 -2.94
N ARG A 22 -2.35 11.26 -3.12
CA ARG A 22 -3.50 12.14 -3.32
C ARG A 22 -4.26 11.80 -4.59
N VAL A 23 -3.56 11.58 -5.71
CA VAL A 23 -4.20 11.17 -6.98
C VAL A 23 -4.98 9.87 -6.81
N ALA A 24 -4.44 8.89 -6.10
CA ALA A 24 -5.12 7.63 -5.84
C ALA A 24 -6.36 7.83 -4.95
N VAL A 25 -6.24 8.65 -3.91
CA VAL A 25 -7.35 8.99 -3.00
C VAL A 25 -8.45 9.76 -3.72
N ASP A 26 -8.11 10.75 -4.53
CA ASP A 26 -9.08 11.54 -5.29
C ASP A 26 -9.90 10.66 -6.24
N ARG A 27 -9.24 9.69 -6.91
CA ARG A 27 -9.93 8.72 -7.77
C ARG A 27 -10.90 7.84 -6.97
N ALA A 28 -10.48 7.31 -5.82
CA ALA A 28 -11.32 6.46 -4.99
C ALA A 28 -12.49 7.23 -4.37
N LEU A 29 -12.29 8.47 -3.95
CA LEU A 29 -13.36 9.34 -3.47
C LEU A 29 -14.35 9.70 -4.59
N ALA A 30 -13.88 9.95 -5.81
CA ALA A 30 -14.75 10.22 -6.96
C ALA A 30 -15.62 9.00 -7.31
N GLU A 31 -15.07 7.78 -7.17
CA GLU A 31 -15.81 6.53 -7.37
C GLU A 31 -16.92 6.34 -6.33
N ASP A 32 -16.64 6.59 -5.05
CA ASP A 32 -17.55 6.28 -3.95
C ASP A 32 -18.59 7.39 -3.72
N LEU A 33 -18.20 8.65 -3.83
CA LEU A 33 -19.08 9.79 -3.55
C LEU A 33 -19.87 10.26 -4.77
N GLY A 34 -19.34 10.17 -5.98
CA GLY A 34 -19.99 10.68 -7.18
C GLY A 34 -20.47 12.13 -7.00
N GLY A 35 -21.80 12.32 -7.03
CA GLY A 35 -22.44 13.61 -6.84
C GLY A 35 -22.66 14.02 -5.38
N GLY A 36 -22.24 13.20 -4.41
CA GLY A 36 -22.36 13.47 -2.97
C GLY A 36 -23.05 12.34 -2.19
N ASP A 37 -22.77 12.28 -0.89
CA ASP A 37 -23.36 11.29 0.03
C ASP A 37 -24.77 11.70 0.45
N VAL A 38 -25.77 11.08 -0.15
CA VAL A 38 -27.19 11.35 0.14
C VAL A 38 -27.60 10.94 1.55
N THR A 39 -26.98 9.90 2.10
CA THR A 39 -27.27 9.42 3.46
C THR A 39 -26.69 10.35 4.53
N ALA A 40 -25.49 10.85 4.33
CA ALA A 40 -24.88 11.78 5.25
C ALA A 40 -25.70 13.11 5.37
N GLN A 41 -26.46 13.47 4.34
CA GLN A 41 -27.33 14.66 4.39
C GLN A 41 -28.45 14.56 5.44
N LEU A 42 -28.80 13.35 5.88
CA LEU A 42 -29.79 13.13 6.96
C LEU A 42 -29.28 13.59 8.33
N LEU A 43 -27.95 13.73 8.49
CA LEU A 43 -27.37 14.18 9.75
C LEU A 43 -27.46 15.70 9.90
N PRO A 44 -27.60 16.22 11.13
CA PRO A 44 -27.54 17.67 11.37
C PRO A 44 -26.21 18.28 10.87
N PRO A 45 -26.21 19.47 10.23
CA PRO A 45 -24.99 20.08 9.67
C PRO A 45 -23.83 20.28 10.68
N GLY A 46 -24.15 20.53 11.94
CA GLY A 46 -23.18 20.78 13.03
C GLY A 46 -22.78 19.51 13.80
N ALA A 47 -23.30 18.33 13.42
CA ALA A 47 -23.02 17.09 14.12
C ALA A 47 -21.53 16.70 14.02
N ARG A 48 -20.98 16.23 15.13
CA ARG A 48 -19.60 15.70 15.20
C ARG A 48 -19.64 14.21 15.48
N ALA A 49 -18.62 13.51 14.97
CA ALA A 49 -18.42 12.09 15.21
C ALA A 49 -16.98 11.84 15.69
N ARG A 50 -16.85 10.84 16.54
CA ARG A 50 -15.57 10.25 16.91
C ARG A 50 -15.66 8.75 16.67
N ALA A 51 -14.75 8.24 15.84
CA ALA A 51 -14.67 6.83 15.49
C ALA A 51 -13.30 6.27 15.91
N ALA A 52 -13.25 4.96 16.12
CA ALA A 52 -12.00 4.22 16.35
C ALA A 52 -11.90 3.07 15.36
N VAL A 53 -10.73 2.90 14.76
CA VAL A 53 -10.39 1.72 13.97
C VAL A 53 -9.77 0.69 14.91
N ILE A 54 -10.38 -0.49 14.98
CA ILE A 54 -9.97 -1.58 15.86
C ILE A 54 -9.56 -2.77 14.99
N CYS A 55 -8.38 -3.31 15.23
CA CYS A 55 -7.90 -4.52 14.58
C CYS A 55 -8.65 -5.76 15.12
N ARG A 56 -9.09 -6.64 14.24
CA ARG A 56 -9.83 -7.85 14.63
C ARG A 56 -8.97 -9.11 14.62
N GLU A 57 -7.84 -9.08 13.91
CA GLU A 57 -6.92 -10.20 13.80
C GLU A 57 -5.46 -9.70 13.81
N ARG A 58 -4.49 -10.59 14.03
CA ARG A 58 -3.08 -10.22 13.95
C ARG A 58 -2.72 -9.85 12.51
N ALA A 59 -2.18 -8.65 12.32
CA ALA A 59 -1.84 -8.12 11.00
C ALA A 59 -0.68 -7.12 11.08
N VAL A 60 -0.13 -6.74 9.93
CA VAL A 60 0.87 -5.66 9.78
C VAL A 60 0.16 -4.43 9.25
N LEU A 61 0.28 -3.31 9.96
CA LEU A 61 -0.29 -2.04 9.54
C LEU A 61 0.42 -1.51 8.28
N CYS A 62 -0.36 -1.13 7.28
CA CYS A 62 0.11 -0.43 6.09
C CYS A 62 -1.02 0.41 5.48
N GLY A 63 -0.69 1.61 5.02
CA GLY A 63 -1.62 2.48 4.32
C GLY A 63 -2.12 3.67 5.15
N GLY A 64 -1.45 4.00 6.26
CA GLY A 64 -1.82 5.10 7.14
C GLY A 64 -1.93 6.45 6.43
N ASP A 65 -1.07 6.71 5.44
CA ASP A 65 -1.13 7.97 4.69
C ASP A 65 -2.34 8.04 3.77
N TRP A 66 -2.69 6.96 3.06
CA TRP A 66 -3.90 6.92 2.23
C TRP A 66 -5.15 7.14 3.08
N PHE A 67 -5.25 6.42 4.20
CA PHE A 67 -6.32 6.60 5.17
C PHE A 67 -6.44 8.05 5.63
N SER A 68 -5.34 8.67 6.02
CA SER A 68 -5.31 10.05 6.49
C SER A 68 -5.66 11.04 5.38
N GLN A 69 -5.17 10.81 4.15
CA GLN A 69 -5.47 11.68 3.00
C GLN A 69 -6.95 11.63 2.59
N VAL A 70 -7.65 10.50 2.73
CA VAL A 70 -9.09 10.43 2.49
C VAL A 70 -9.82 11.47 3.35
N PHE A 71 -9.54 11.52 4.64
CA PHE A 71 -10.18 12.48 5.54
C PHE A 71 -9.73 13.92 5.31
N ALA A 72 -8.43 14.12 5.04
CA ALA A 72 -7.91 15.46 4.74
C ALA A 72 -8.50 16.06 3.46
N ARG A 73 -8.89 15.22 2.49
CA ARG A 73 -9.57 15.68 1.24
C ARG A 73 -11.03 16.03 1.46
N LEU A 74 -11.69 15.39 2.42
CA LEU A 74 -13.10 15.62 2.70
C LEU A 74 -13.33 16.86 3.58
N ASP A 75 -12.53 17.02 4.63
CA ASP A 75 -12.66 18.15 5.55
C ASP A 75 -11.37 18.37 6.34
N ALA A 76 -10.79 19.56 6.26
CA ALA A 76 -9.56 19.93 6.95
C ALA A 76 -9.69 19.94 8.50
N GLY A 77 -10.91 19.98 9.02
CA GLY A 77 -11.20 19.91 10.46
C GLY A 77 -11.15 18.50 11.04
N ILE A 78 -11.05 17.46 10.20
CA ILE A 78 -10.93 16.07 10.66
C ILE A 78 -9.51 15.82 11.19
N LYS A 79 -9.45 15.20 12.37
CA LYS A 79 -8.20 14.81 13.03
C LYS A 79 -8.09 13.29 13.10
N VAL A 80 -7.12 12.74 12.42
CA VAL A 80 -6.73 11.33 12.54
C VAL A 80 -5.56 11.23 13.52
N ARG A 81 -5.72 10.42 14.57
CA ARG A 81 -4.67 10.16 15.56
C ARG A 81 -4.31 8.69 15.52
N TRP A 82 -3.09 8.39 15.10
CA TRP A 82 -2.54 7.05 15.01
C TRP A 82 -1.97 6.60 16.35
N ALA A 83 -2.30 5.37 16.76
CA ALA A 83 -1.65 4.67 17.87
C ALA A 83 -0.47 3.82 17.40
N LEU A 84 -0.45 3.49 16.13
CA LEU A 84 0.58 2.67 15.46
C LEU A 84 1.03 3.35 14.16
N ALA A 85 2.21 2.99 13.68
CA ALA A 85 2.76 3.38 12.39
C ALA A 85 2.77 2.21 11.41
N ASP A 86 2.83 2.49 10.11
CA ASP A 86 3.06 1.47 9.08
C ASP A 86 4.28 0.62 9.45
N THR A 87 4.26 -0.66 9.09
CA THR A 87 5.21 -1.72 9.43
C THR A 87 5.02 -2.38 10.81
N GLN A 88 4.31 -1.74 11.74
CA GLN A 88 4.07 -2.31 13.07
C GLN A 88 2.99 -3.40 13.02
N GLU A 89 3.16 -4.40 13.88
CA GLU A 89 2.17 -5.44 14.08
C GLU A 89 0.98 -4.92 14.90
N MET A 90 -0.20 -5.33 14.50
CA MET A 90 -1.47 -5.07 15.17
C MET A 90 -1.96 -6.34 15.86
N ALA A 91 -2.44 -6.22 17.08
CA ALA A 91 -3.06 -7.32 17.84
C ALA A 91 -4.61 -7.25 17.78
N PRO A 92 -5.31 -8.39 17.90
CA PRO A 92 -6.76 -8.38 18.02
C PRO A 92 -7.24 -7.51 19.18
N GLY A 93 -8.26 -6.67 18.94
CA GLY A 93 -8.80 -5.72 19.91
C GLY A 93 -8.02 -4.42 20.06
N GLN A 94 -6.86 -4.30 19.43
CA GLN A 94 -6.03 -3.09 19.51
C GLN A 94 -6.65 -1.94 18.69
N THR A 95 -6.70 -0.75 19.29
CA THR A 95 -7.03 0.48 18.56
C THR A 95 -5.85 0.87 17.68
N VAL A 96 -6.09 1.02 16.38
CA VAL A 96 -5.10 1.38 15.36
C VAL A 96 -5.01 2.90 15.24
N CYS A 97 -6.16 3.56 15.11
CA CYS A 97 -6.27 5.02 15.10
C CYS A 97 -7.65 5.48 15.55
N THR A 98 -7.77 6.77 15.80
CA THR A 98 -9.06 7.45 16.03
C THR A 98 -9.24 8.59 15.03
N VAL A 99 -10.50 8.81 14.62
CA VAL A 99 -10.91 9.88 13.71
C VAL A 99 -11.91 10.74 14.43
N ASP A 100 -11.71 12.05 14.48
CA ASP A 100 -12.61 13.04 15.10
C ASP A 100 -12.86 14.18 14.13
N GLY A 101 -14.13 14.51 13.88
CA GLY A 101 -14.47 15.58 12.94
C GLY A 101 -15.97 15.78 12.71
N PRO A 102 -16.35 16.56 11.68
CA PRO A 102 -17.74 16.67 11.24
C PRO A 102 -18.30 15.30 10.86
N ALA A 103 -19.46 14.95 11.45
CA ALA A 103 -20.02 13.60 11.33
C ALA A 103 -20.27 13.19 9.87
N ARG A 104 -20.79 14.11 9.05
CA ARG A 104 -21.01 13.86 7.62
C ARG A 104 -19.73 13.43 6.92
N ALA A 105 -18.64 14.18 7.06
CA ALA A 105 -17.37 13.91 6.40
C ALA A 105 -16.69 12.65 6.95
N VAL A 106 -16.79 12.39 8.27
CA VAL A 106 -16.24 11.14 8.86
C VAL A 106 -16.94 9.91 8.29
N LEU A 107 -18.28 9.91 8.19
CA LEU A 107 -19.04 8.78 7.65
C LEU A 107 -18.85 8.61 6.15
N SER A 108 -18.82 9.71 5.39
CA SER A 108 -18.59 9.65 3.94
C SER A 108 -17.20 9.12 3.56
N GLY A 109 -16.18 9.36 4.40
CA GLY A 109 -14.81 8.89 4.14
C GLY A 109 -14.51 7.48 4.65
N GLU A 110 -15.32 6.95 5.56
CA GLU A 110 -15.03 5.71 6.29
C GLU A 110 -14.71 4.54 5.35
N ARG A 111 -15.58 4.26 4.40
CA ARG A 111 -15.43 3.08 3.52
C ARG A 111 -14.17 3.17 2.67
N THR A 112 -13.97 4.29 1.99
CA THR A 112 -12.80 4.54 1.15
C THR A 112 -11.51 4.47 1.96
N ALA A 113 -11.46 5.08 3.14
CA ALA A 113 -10.30 5.04 4.02
C ALA A 113 -9.98 3.60 4.48
N LEU A 114 -11.00 2.85 4.92
CA LEU A 114 -10.82 1.46 5.34
C LEU A 114 -10.44 0.54 4.17
N ASN A 115 -10.92 0.78 2.96
CA ASN A 115 -10.55 -0.01 1.79
C ASN A 115 -9.04 0.09 1.51
N PHE A 116 -8.46 1.29 1.55
CA PHE A 116 -7.00 1.44 1.45
C PHE A 116 -6.27 0.72 2.58
N LEU A 117 -6.67 0.97 3.81
CA LEU A 117 -6.00 0.43 4.99
C LEU A 117 -6.04 -1.11 5.01
N GLN A 118 -7.19 -1.70 4.75
CA GLN A 118 -7.39 -3.16 4.75
C GLN A 118 -6.64 -3.83 3.59
N THR A 119 -6.70 -3.27 2.38
CA THR A 119 -6.03 -3.83 1.20
C THR A 119 -4.51 -3.82 1.38
N LEU A 120 -3.96 -2.70 1.84
CA LEU A 120 -2.51 -2.57 2.01
C LEU A 120 -2.00 -3.35 3.22
N SER A 121 -2.72 -3.33 4.34
CA SER A 121 -2.38 -4.16 5.52
C SER A 121 -2.49 -5.65 5.20
N GLY A 122 -3.47 -6.07 4.40
CA GLY A 122 -3.58 -7.46 3.93
C GLY A 122 -2.37 -7.90 3.11
N THR A 123 -1.92 -7.05 2.16
CA THR A 123 -0.70 -7.30 1.37
C THR A 123 0.55 -7.34 2.26
N ALA A 124 0.70 -6.40 3.19
CA ALA A 124 1.83 -6.35 4.11
C ALA A 124 1.86 -7.58 5.04
N THR A 125 0.69 -8.00 5.53
CA THR A 125 0.55 -9.18 6.39
C THR A 125 0.91 -10.47 5.64
N ALA A 126 0.48 -10.60 4.38
CA ALA A 126 0.88 -11.73 3.54
C ALA A 126 2.40 -11.74 3.32
N ALA A 127 2.99 -10.60 2.98
CA ALA A 127 4.44 -10.46 2.81
C ALA A 127 5.21 -10.83 4.10
N ARG A 128 4.70 -10.41 5.28
CA ARG A 128 5.30 -10.76 6.58
C ARG A 128 5.33 -12.26 6.80
N ARG A 129 4.26 -12.97 6.49
CA ARG A 129 4.22 -14.44 6.62
C ARG A 129 5.31 -15.13 5.78
N TYR A 130 5.57 -14.63 4.57
CA TYR A 130 6.66 -15.14 3.74
C TYR A 130 8.03 -14.77 4.30
N ALA A 131 8.21 -13.53 4.75
CA ALA A 131 9.46 -13.08 5.36
C ALA A 131 9.81 -13.92 6.61
N ASP A 132 8.83 -14.17 7.47
CA ASP A 132 9.00 -14.98 8.68
C ASP A 132 9.34 -16.44 8.34
N ALA A 133 8.74 -17.00 7.27
CA ALA A 133 9.00 -18.38 6.85
C ALA A 133 10.45 -18.63 6.37
N VAL A 134 11.16 -17.59 5.94
CA VAL A 134 12.56 -17.68 5.50
C VAL A 134 13.53 -16.99 6.47
N ALA A 135 13.05 -16.61 7.65
CA ALA A 135 13.89 -15.93 8.64
C ALA A 135 15.12 -16.77 9.01
N GLY A 136 16.30 -16.16 8.98
CA GLY A 136 17.58 -16.85 9.24
C GLY A 136 18.17 -17.61 8.06
N LEU A 137 17.49 -17.65 6.90
CA LEU A 137 18.07 -18.22 5.67
C LEU A 137 18.73 -17.12 4.83
N PRO A 138 19.80 -17.44 4.06
CA PRO A 138 20.48 -16.49 3.19
C PRO A 138 19.70 -16.29 1.87
N VAL A 139 18.43 -15.86 1.97
CA VAL A 139 17.55 -15.63 0.82
C VAL A 139 16.91 -14.25 0.91
N ILE A 140 16.62 -13.66 -0.25
CA ILE A 140 15.91 -12.39 -0.39
C ILE A 140 14.62 -12.65 -1.13
N LEU A 141 13.49 -12.32 -0.51
CA LEU A 141 12.18 -12.40 -1.14
C LEU A 141 11.90 -11.12 -1.91
N LEU A 142 11.55 -11.28 -3.18
CA LEU A 142 11.22 -10.18 -4.09
C LEU A 142 9.76 -10.27 -4.51
N ASP A 143 9.11 -9.11 -4.65
CA ASP A 143 7.81 -9.00 -5.27
C ASP A 143 7.87 -9.18 -6.80
N THR A 144 6.74 -9.03 -7.45
CA THR A 144 6.63 -9.11 -8.91
C THR A 144 5.82 -7.94 -9.46
N ARG A 145 5.67 -7.89 -10.80
CA ARG A 145 4.75 -6.97 -11.49
C ARG A 145 3.30 -7.50 -11.57
N LYS A 146 3.00 -8.63 -10.95
CA LYS A 146 1.63 -9.20 -10.88
C LYS A 146 0.85 -8.52 -9.76
N THR A 147 0.48 -7.27 -9.99
CA THR A 147 -0.23 -6.39 -9.05
C THR A 147 -1.62 -6.09 -9.55
N LEU A 148 -2.51 -5.61 -8.67
CA LEU A 148 -3.77 -5.05 -9.07
C LEU A 148 -3.54 -3.84 -10.00
N PRO A 149 -4.30 -3.72 -11.10
CA PRO A 149 -4.16 -2.58 -11.99
C PRO A 149 -4.31 -1.24 -11.25
N GLY A 150 -3.40 -0.30 -11.50
CA GLY A 150 -3.40 1.02 -10.86
C GLY A 150 -2.89 1.04 -9.41
N MET A 151 -2.62 -0.12 -8.77
CA MET A 151 -2.22 -0.18 -7.36
C MET A 151 -0.76 -0.63 -7.15
N ARG A 152 0.06 -0.67 -8.20
CA ARG A 152 1.41 -1.26 -8.10
C ARG A 152 2.28 -0.61 -7.05
N ASP A 153 2.36 0.68 -7.01
CA ASP A 153 3.23 1.38 -6.06
C ASP A 153 2.78 1.19 -4.62
N MET A 154 1.48 1.19 -4.38
CA MET A 154 0.89 0.90 -3.08
C MET A 154 1.18 -0.52 -2.64
N GLN A 155 0.98 -1.52 -3.52
CA GLN A 155 1.25 -2.93 -3.18
C GLN A 155 2.74 -3.21 -3.01
N LYS A 156 3.62 -2.59 -3.81
CA LYS A 156 5.07 -2.69 -3.61
C LYS A 156 5.51 -2.07 -2.28
N TYR A 157 4.95 -0.93 -1.90
CA TYR A 157 5.15 -0.35 -0.57
C TYR A 157 4.69 -1.31 0.53
N ALA A 158 3.50 -1.90 0.40
CA ALA A 158 2.97 -2.84 1.37
C ALA A 158 3.83 -4.11 1.52
N VAL A 159 4.41 -4.62 0.42
CA VAL A 159 5.39 -5.72 0.45
C VAL A 159 6.61 -5.35 1.29
N ARG A 160 7.12 -4.12 1.18
CA ARG A 160 8.22 -3.61 2.02
C ARG A 160 7.81 -3.50 3.47
N CYS A 161 6.61 -3.01 3.76
CA CYS A 161 6.08 -2.96 5.12
C CYS A 161 6.01 -4.36 5.77
N GLY A 162 5.75 -5.37 4.97
CA GLY A 162 5.76 -6.77 5.40
C GLY A 162 7.15 -7.39 5.59
N GLY A 163 8.24 -6.71 5.20
CA GLY A 163 9.62 -7.20 5.38
C GLY A 163 10.23 -7.91 4.18
N CYS A 164 9.54 -7.94 3.03
CA CYS A 164 10.10 -8.40 1.76
C CYS A 164 10.70 -7.25 0.96
N ASN A 165 11.30 -7.51 -0.20
CA ASN A 165 11.95 -6.54 -1.05
C ASN A 165 11.21 -6.36 -2.38
N ASN A 166 11.50 -5.25 -3.07
CA ASN A 166 10.93 -5.00 -4.38
C ASN A 166 11.87 -5.47 -5.48
N HIS A 167 11.31 -6.07 -6.51
CA HIS A 167 11.88 -6.22 -7.85
C HIS A 167 11.50 -4.98 -8.70
N ARG A 168 11.90 -4.93 -9.95
CA ARG A 168 11.60 -3.85 -10.88
C ARG A 168 10.14 -3.38 -10.80
N ARG A 169 9.97 -2.06 -10.88
CA ARG A 169 8.65 -1.42 -10.83
C ARG A 169 7.92 -1.54 -12.16
N GLY A 170 8.64 -1.37 -13.26
CA GLY A 170 8.08 -1.34 -14.60
C GLY A 170 8.86 -2.18 -15.61
N LEU A 171 8.75 -1.80 -16.88
CA LEU A 171 9.56 -2.36 -17.96
C LEU A 171 10.78 -1.49 -18.29
N TYR A 172 10.92 -0.36 -17.60
CA TYR A 172 11.85 0.73 -17.87
C TYR A 172 12.98 0.84 -16.85
N ASP A 173 12.91 0.11 -15.73
CA ASP A 173 13.84 0.28 -14.60
C ASP A 173 14.73 -0.94 -14.34
N ASP A 174 14.52 -2.05 -15.06
CA ASP A 174 15.37 -3.23 -15.02
C ASP A 174 15.05 -4.19 -16.17
N ILE A 175 16.03 -5.01 -16.57
CA ILE A 175 15.91 -6.02 -17.61
C ILE A 175 15.56 -7.36 -16.96
N LEU A 176 14.54 -8.04 -17.46
CA LEU A 176 14.18 -9.39 -17.07
C LEU A 176 13.94 -10.23 -18.33
N ILE A 177 14.95 -11.02 -18.70
CA ILE A 177 14.88 -11.97 -19.81
C ILE A 177 13.97 -13.13 -19.38
N LYS A 178 13.07 -13.52 -20.26
CA LYS A 178 12.12 -14.62 -20.08
C LYS A 178 12.14 -15.53 -21.31
N GLU A 179 11.48 -16.67 -21.16
CA GLU A 179 11.33 -17.70 -22.20
C GLU A 179 10.91 -17.12 -23.56
N ASN A 180 9.98 -16.17 -23.59
CA ASN A 180 9.50 -15.56 -24.83
C ASN A 180 10.59 -14.72 -25.54
N HIS A 181 11.48 -14.09 -24.78
CA HIS A 181 12.61 -13.34 -25.34
C HIS A 181 13.61 -14.30 -25.96
N ILE A 182 13.99 -15.36 -25.21
CA ILE A 182 14.90 -16.41 -25.68
C ILE A 182 14.35 -17.08 -26.95
N GLN A 183 13.05 -17.33 -26.99
CA GLN A 183 12.40 -17.94 -28.16
C GLN A 183 12.49 -17.05 -29.40
N VAL A 184 12.44 -15.73 -29.27
CA VAL A 184 12.56 -14.78 -30.39
C VAL A 184 14.00 -14.59 -30.82
N LEU A 185 14.95 -14.47 -29.93
CA LEU A 185 16.37 -14.24 -30.21
C LEU A 185 17.17 -15.52 -30.42
N GLY A 186 16.61 -16.69 -30.06
CA GLY A 186 17.13 -17.99 -30.35
C GLY A 186 18.06 -18.60 -29.28
N SER A 187 18.65 -17.77 -28.39
CA SER A 187 19.48 -18.29 -27.29
C SER A 187 19.58 -17.28 -26.14
N VAL A 188 19.94 -17.77 -24.94
CA VAL A 188 20.20 -16.92 -23.76
C VAL A 188 21.39 -15.98 -24.01
N GLU A 189 22.44 -16.46 -24.71
CA GLU A 189 23.62 -15.69 -25.05
C GLU A 189 23.28 -14.50 -25.95
N ALA A 190 22.39 -14.71 -26.93
CA ALA A 190 21.90 -13.64 -27.81
C ALA A 190 21.09 -12.58 -27.04
N ASP A 191 20.23 -13.01 -26.08
CA ASP A 191 19.47 -12.11 -25.23
C ASP A 191 20.38 -11.27 -24.33
N VAL A 192 21.38 -11.90 -23.71
CA VAL A 192 22.35 -11.20 -22.84
C VAL A 192 23.22 -10.23 -23.63
N ALA A 193 23.61 -10.59 -24.85
CA ALA A 193 24.39 -9.70 -25.73
C ALA A 193 23.58 -8.48 -26.25
N ALA A 194 22.25 -8.59 -26.29
CA ALA A 194 21.35 -7.53 -26.71
C ALA A 194 20.91 -6.60 -25.56
N ALA A 195 21.11 -7.01 -24.30
CA ALA A 195 20.70 -6.27 -23.11
C ALA A 195 21.75 -5.23 -22.67
#